data_9cfcde2705752ab640cf3888a9c2eba8
#
_entry.id   9cfcde2705752ab640cf3888a9c2eba8
#
_cell.length_a   1.000
_cell.length_b   1.000
_cell.length_c   1.000
_cell.angle_alpha   90.00
_cell.angle_beta   90.00
_cell.angle_gamma   90.00
#
_symmetry.space_group_name_H-M   'P 1'
#
loop_
_entity.id
_entity.type
_entity.pdbx_description
1 polymer ?
#
loop_
_entity_poly.entity_id
_entity_poly.type
_entity_poly.pdbx_seq_one_letter_code
_entity_poly.pdbx_strand_id
1 'polypeptide(L)'
;TMQEPNVKNGCGGLRDYQNLIWMMDCRHGYKTVADLEEKKILTCAEAERLEAAYSFLLRVRNELHYQLERPVDALSKAVQPKVAWRLGYTNPSPAKRLEAFMGDYYRHARNIDLITRTLERRLALVPEPAWRQALSRLVGGRDQEIDGFKIVQGEVRYVSRRVFRDQPRRLMRVFLLMQRHGVTLHPDLSQLLRQ
;
A
#
# COMPACT_ATOMS: atom_id res chain seq x y z
N THR A 1 16.46 -9.39 0.61
CA THR A 1 16.04 -10.02 -0.67
C THR A 1 14.53 -10.30 -0.65
N MET A 2 13.86 -10.37 -1.82
CA MET A 2 12.42 -10.71 -1.88
C MET A 2 12.10 -12.07 -1.24
N GLN A 3 13.01 -13.02 -1.27
CA GLN A 3 12.78 -14.38 -0.72
C GLN A 3 13.02 -14.48 0.80
N GLU A 4 13.69 -13.53 1.39
CA GLU A 4 13.98 -13.42 2.82
C GLU A 4 13.64 -12.00 3.29
N PRO A 5 12.35 -11.70 3.44
CA PRO A 5 11.92 -10.35 3.78
C PRO A 5 12.29 -9.96 5.21
N ASN A 6 12.54 -8.67 5.42
CA ASN A 6 12.66 -8.11 6.75
C ASN A 6 11.29 -7.67 7.24
N VAL A 7 10.79 -8.31 8.30
CA VAL A 7 9.42 -8.09 8.82
C VAL A 7 9.25 -6.66 9.36
N LYS A 8 10.31 -6.07 9.88
CA LYS A 8 10.29 -4.73 10.45
C LYS A 8 10.54 -3.64 9.42
N ASN A 9 11.67 -3.75 8.68
CA ASN A 9 12.17 -2.69 7.82
C ASN A 9 11.98 -2.97 6.32
N GLY A 10 11.34 -4.08 5.95
CA GLY A 10 10.98 -4.38 4.57
C GLY A 10 9.86 -3.46 4.08
N CYS A 11 9.69 -3.38 2.75
CA CYS A 11 8.58 -2.66 2.14
C CYS A 11 7.23 -3.21 2.63
N GLY A 12 6.37 -2.36 3.17
CA GLY A 12 5.14 -2.76 3.85
C GLY A 12 5.38 -3.47 5.19
N GLY A 13 6.55 -3.28 5.82
CA GLY A 13 6.88 -3.83 7.13
C GLY A 13 6.26 -3.04 8.29
N LEU A 14 6.52 -3.53 9.50
CA LEU A 14 6.00 -2.91 10.73
C LEU A 14 6.40 -1.43 10.89
N ARG A 15 7.57 -1.05 10.36
CA ARG A 15 8.05 0.32 10.44
C ARG A 15 7.23 1.28 9.58
N ASP A 16 6.75 0.84 8.42
CA ASP A 16 5.93 1.69 7.55
C ASP A 16 4.59 2.03 8.23
N TYR A 17 3.97 1.06 8.90
CA TYR A 17 2.80 1.30 9.74
C TYR A 17 3.12 2.28 10.87
N GLN A 18 4.19 2.04 11.63
CA GLN A 18 4.58 2.89 12.76
C GLN A 18 4.90 4.32 12.32
N ASN A 19 5.64 4.47 11.21
CA ASN A 19 5.95 5.77 10.65
C ASN A 19 4.69 6.54 10.25
N LEU A 20 3.70 5.86 9.64
CA LEU A 20 2.42 6.47 9.31
C LEU A 20 1.74 7.03 10.56
N ILE A 21 1.59 6.21 11.62
CA ILE A 21 0.91 6.65 12.85
C ILE A 21 1.69 7.79 13.51
N TRP A 22 3.02 7.73 13.57
CA TRP A 22 3.83 8.82 14.14
C TRP A 22 3.71 10.13 13.36
N MET A 23 3.71 10.07 12.03
CA MET A 23 3.50 11.25 11.21
C MET A 23 2.11 11.86 11.43
N MET A 24 1.10 11.02 11.57
CA MET A 24 -0.28 11.47 11.82
C MET A 24 -0.43 12.08 13.22
N ASP A 25 0.22 11.49 14.24
CA ASP A 25 0.24 12.06 15.59
C ASP A 25 0.95 13.42 15.60
N CYS A 26 2.16 13.50 15.04
CA CYS A 26 2.92 14.76 15.00
C CYS A 26 2.21 15.89 14.27
N ARG A 27 1.46 15.60 13.21
CA ARG A 27 0.84 16.61 12.35
C ARG A 27 -0.59 16.96 12.74
N HIS A 28 -1.35 15.99 13.19
CA HIS A 28 -2.79 16.10 13.41
C HIS A 28 -3.24 15.66 14.81
N GLY A 29 -2.35 15.08 15.60
CA GLY A 29 -2.68 14.52 16.91
C GLY A 29 -3.44 13.19 16.85
N TYR A 30 -3.45 12.50 15.69
CA TYR A 30 -4.13 11.21 15.51
C TYR A 30 -3.19 10.07 15.87
N LYS A 31 -3.52 9.32 16.90
CA LYS A 31 -2.63 8.31 17.52
C LYS A 31 -2.94 6.88 17.11
N THR A 32 -4.12 6.65 16.55
CA THR A 32 -4.62 5.32 16.23
C THR A 32 -5.21 5.27 14.84
N VAL A 33 -5.33 4.06 14.27
CA VAL A 33 -6.03 3.84 13.00
C VAL A 33 -7.51 4.20 13.13
N ALA A 34 -8.11 4.00 14.31
CA ALA A 34 -9.48 4.38 14.59
C ALA A 34 -9.70 5.91 14.47
N ASP A 35 -8.72 6.72 14.91
CA ASP A 35 -8.79 8.18 14.73
C ASP A 35 -8.82 8.54 13.23
N LEU A 36 -8.03 7.82 12.41
CA LEU A 36 -7.99 8.06 10.97
C LEU A 36 -9.29 7.67 10.26
N GLU A 37 -9.96 6.62 10.76
CA GLU A 37 -11.28 6.20 10.27
C GLU A 37 -12.35 7.23 10.69
N GLU A 38 -12.40 7.62 11.95
CA GLU A 38 -13.34 8.63 12.45
C GLU A 38 -13.25 9.94 11.66
N LYS A 39 -12.02 10.39 11.36
CA LYS A 39 -11.76 11.59 10.55
C LYS A 39 -11.94 11.37 9.05
N LYS A 40 -12.41 10.19 8.61
CA LYS A 40 -12.62 9.82 7.20
C LYS A 40 -11.38 9.93 6.32
N ILE A 41 -10.21 9.83 6.92
CA ILE A 41 -8.92 9.78 6.22
C ILE A 41 -8.74 8.38 5.63
N LEU A 42 -9.14 7.36 6.38
CA LEU A 42 -9.27 5.97 5.95
C LEU A 42 -10.75 5.58 5.85
N THR A 43 -11.06 4.70 4.92
CA THR A 43 -12.32 3.97 4.92
C THR A 43 -12.27 2.84 5.96
N CYS A 44 -13.42 2.38 6.46
CA CYS A 44 -13.50 1.25 7.38
C CYS A 44 -12.74 0.02 6.84
N ALA A 45 -12.93 -0.32 5.58
CA ALA A 45 -12.22 -1.43 4.94
C ALA A 45 -10.70 -1.24 4.84
N GLU A 46 -10.21 -0.01 4.69
CA GLU A 46 -8.77 0.29 4.72
C GLU A 46 -8.21 0.18 6.14
N ALA A 47 -8.94 0.68 7.14
CA ALA A 47 -8.59 0.59 8.55
C ALA A 47 -8.49 -0.87 9.01
N GLU A 48 -9.50 -1.69 8.73
CA GLU A 48 -9.51 -3.12 9.04
C GLU A 48 -8.34 -3.86 8.39
N ARG A 49 -8.07 -3.60 7.10
CA ARG A 49 -6.93 -4.23 6.39
C ARG A 49 -5.58 -3.82 6.96
N LEU A 50 -5.43 -2.57 7.37
CA LEU A 50 -4.20 -2.04 7.95
C LEU A 50 -3.93 -2.66 9.32
N GLU A 51 -4.94 -2.72 10.19
CA GLU A 51 -4.85 -3.36 11.51
C GLU A 51 -4.61 -4.86 11.41
N ALA A 52 -5.34 -5.55 10.55
CA ALA A 52 -5.14 -6.99 10.32
C ALA A 52 -3.73 -7.29 9.82
N ALA A 53 -3.20 -6.44 8.92
CA ALA A 53 -1.85 -6.60 8.40
C ALA A 53 -0.78 -6.34 9.48
N TYR A 54 -0.95 -5.31 10.28
CA TYR A 54 -0.04 -5.01 11.39
C TYR A 54 -0.03 -6.13 12.42
N SER A 55 -1.20 -6.59 12.85
CA SER A 55 -1.35 -7.72 13.78
C SER A 55 -0.71 -9.01 13.26
N PHE A 56 -0.89 -9.31 11.97
CA PHE A 56 -0.28 -10.48 11.34
C PHE A 56 1.26 -10.37 11.36
N LEU A 57 1.83 -9.26 10.94
CA LEU A 57 3.28 -9.07 10.92
C LEU A 57 3.88 -9.07 12.33
N LEU A 58 3.19 -8.54 13.34
CA LEU A 58 3.62 -8.66 14.74
C LEU A 58 3.67 -10.12 15.21
N ARG A 59 2.66 -10.92 14.87
CA ARG A 59 2.66 -12.36 15.18
C ARG A 59 3.82 -13.08 14.51
N VAL A 60 4.07 -12.79 13.23
CA VAL A 60 5.23 -13.34 12.49
C VAL A 60 6.53 -12.97 13.18
N ARG A 61 6.69 -11.70 13.55
CA ARG A 61 7.91 -11.19 14.22
C ARG A 61 8.12 -11.84 15.58
N ASN A 62 7.06 -11.95 16.39
CA ASN A 62 7.15 -12.56 17.70
C ASN A 62 7.54 -14.04 17.59
N GLU A 63 6.90 -14.79 16.68
CA GLU A 63 7.24 -16.18 16.45
C GLU A 63 8.69 -16.35 15.95
N LEU A 64 9.15 -15.44 15.08
CA LEU A 64 10.55 -15.43 14.63
C LEU A 64 11.52 -15.24 15.80
N HIS A 65 11.24 -14.30 16.72
CA HIS A 65 12.04 -14.08 17.92
C HIS A 65 12.05 -15.30 18.85
N TYR A 66 10.90 -15.95 19.06
CA TYR A 66 10.81 -17.19 19.85
C TYR A 66 11.62 -18.33 19.23
N GLN A 67 11.58 -18.48 17.90
CA GLN A 67 12.32 -19.54 17.21
C GLN A 67 13.84 -19.36 17.25
N LEU A 68 14.30 -18.14 17.26
CA LEU A 68 15.72 -17.79 17.19
C LEU A 68 16.32 -17.36 18.53
N GLU A 69 15.50 -17.22 19.57
CA GLU A 69 15.88 -16.74 20.91
C GLU A 69 16.65 -15.42 20.90
N ARG A 70 16.42 -14.61 19.87
CA ARG A 70 17.09 -13.31 19.65
C ARG A 70 16.26 -12.38 18.78
N PRO A 71 16.44 -11.05 18.90
CA PRO A 71 15.68 -10.06 18.15
C PRO A 71 16.18 -9.96 16.68
N VAL A 72 15.71 -10.89 15.84
CA VAL A 72 16.00 -10.92 14.40
C VAL A 72 14.74 -10.59 13.62
N ASP A 73 14.82 -9.67 12.68
CA ASP A 73 13.69 -9.24 11.85
C ASP A 73 13.73 -9.83 10.43
N ALA A 74 14.82 -10.52 10.05
CA ALA A 74 14.95 -11.18 8.75
C ALA A 74 14.31 -12.58 8.79
N LEU A 75 13.25 -12.78 8.02
CA LEU A 75 12.55 -14.06 7.87
C LEU A 75 13.29 -14.94 6.86
N SER A 76 14.39 -15.59 7.30
CA SER A 76 15.22 -16.42 6.44
C SER A 76 14.51 -17.70 6.00
N LYS A 77 14.91 -18.25 4.85
CA LYS A 77 14.33 -19.49 4.30
C LYS A 77 14.39 -20.66 5.27
N ALA A 78 15.44 -20.74 6.08
CA ALA A 78 15.62 -21.81 7.06
C ALA A 78 14.57 -21.78 8.18
N VAL A 79 14.06 -20.60 8.53
CA VAL A 79 13.11 -20.42 9.64
C VAL A 79 11.65 -20.37 9.17
N GLN A 80 11.40 -19.96 7.92
CA GLN A 80 10.06 -19.83 7.34
C GLN A 80 9.15 -21.07 7.59
N PRO A 81 9.61 -22.33 7.38
CA PRO A 81 8.75 -23.49 7.59
C PRO A 81 8.32 -23.67 9.06
N LYS A 82 9.21 -23.37 10.01
CA LYS A 82 8.93 -23.47 11.45
C LYS A 82 7.94 -22.39 11.88
N VAL A 83 8.16 -21.16 11.44
CA VAL A 83 7.25 -20.03 11.70
C VAL A 83 5.87 -20.31 11.11
N ALA A 84 5.78 -20.80 9.87
CA ALA A 84 4.52 -21.17 9.23
C ALA A 84 3.75 -22.22 10.07
N TRP A 85 4.43 -23.25 10.52
CA TRP A 85 3.81 -24.30 11.36
C TRP A 85 3.26 -23.72 12.68
N ARG A 86 4.04 -22.92 13.36
CA ARG A 86 3.65 -22.31 14.65
C ARG A 86 2.51 -21.31 14.52
N LEU A 87 2.41 -20.64 13.38
CA LEU A 87 1.30 -19.73 13.09
C LEU A 87 0.00 -20.44 12.66
N GLY A 88 -0.01 -21.79 12.64
CA GLY A 88 -1.21 -22.59 12.40
C GLY A 88 -1.44 -22.95 10.93
N TYR A 89 -0.45 -22.86 10.07
CA TYR A 89 -0.55 -23.36 8.70
C TYR A 89 -0.36 -24.89 8.71
N THR A 90 -1.45 -25.66 8.55
CA THR A 90 -1.49 -27.11 8.79
C THR A 90 -1.53 -27.98 7.54
N ASN A 91 -1.29 -27.41 6.34
CA ASN A 91 -1.31 -28.22 5.13
C ASN A 91 -0.31 -29.40 5.24
N PRO A 92 -0.72 -30.66 4.91
CA PRO A 92 0.16 -31.82 4.96
C PRO A 92 1.44 -31.69 4.12
N SER A 93 1.34 -31.02 2.96
CA SER A 93 2.50 -30.73 2.12
C SER A 93 3.29 -29.53 2.70
N PRO A 94 4.57 -29.73 3.08
CA PRO A 94 5.40 -28.63 3.58
C PRO A 94 5.53 -27.46 2.58
N ALA A 95 5.62 -27.78 1.28
CA ALA A 95 5.71 -26.76 0.23
C ALA A 95 4.44 -25.92 0.14
N LYS A 96 3.26 -26.54 0.11
CA LYS A 96 1.97 -25.82 0.06
C LYS A 96 1.72 -25.00 1.35
N ARG A 97 2.15 -25.53 2.49
CA ARG A 97 2.08 -24.79 3.76
C ARG A 97 2.92 -23.52 3.74
N LEU A 98 4.16 -23.63 3.26
CA LEU A 98 5.06 -22.50 3.10
C LEU A 98 4.54 -21.49 2.09
N GLU A 99 4.02 -21.95 0.96
CA GLU A 99 3.41 -21.11 -0.07
C GLU A 99 2.22 -20.31 0.50
N ALA A 100 1.31 -20.97 1.22
CA ALA A 100 0.17 -20.30 1.85
C ALA A 100 0.63 -19.24 2.86
N PHE A 101 1.59 -19.56 3.73
CA PHE A 101 2.14 -18.61 4.69
C PHE A 101 2.80 -17.41 4.02
N MET A 102 3.67 -17.64 3.04
CA MET A 102 4.36 -16.56 2.34
C MET A 102 3.41 -15.74 1.47
N GLY A 103 2.38 -16.36 0.89
CA GLY A 103 1.30 -15.67 0.19
C GLY A 103 0.57 -14.68 1.11
N ASP A 104 0.19 -15.12 2.32
CA ASP A 104 -0.43 -14.27 3.32
C ASP A 104 0.53 -13.15 3.79
N TYR A 105 1.80 -13.49 4.02
CA TYR A 105 2.81 -12.51 4.39
C TYR A 105 2.90 -11.37 3.38
N TYR A 106 3.05 -11.69 2.09
CA TYR A 106 3.16 -10.66 1.05
C TYR A 106 1.86 -9.90 0.82
N ARG A 107 0.72 -10.55 1.00
CA ARG A 107 -0.58 -9.88 0.94
C ARG A 107 -0.70 -8.80 2.04
N HIS A 108 -0.33 -9.14 3.27
CA HIS A 108 -0.36 -8.20 4.39
C HIS A 108 0.67 -7.08 4.25
N ALA A 109 1.91 -7.39 3.88
CA ALA A 109 2.94 -6.39 3.61
C ALA A 109 2.50 -5.43 2.49
N ARG A 110 1.93 -5.96 1.41
CA ARG A 110 1.38 -5.14 0.32
C ARG A 110 0.25 -4.23 0.79
N ASN A 111 -0.62 -4.69 1.66
CA ASN A 111 -1.71 -3.86 2.20
C ASN A 111 -1.15 -2.65 2.96
N ILE A 112 -0.15 -2.84 3.83
CA ILE A 112 0.52 -1.73 4.52
C ILE A 112 1.15 -0.78 3.50
N ASP A 113 1.98 -1.27 2.58
CA ASP A 113 2.67 -0.45 1.59
C ASP A 113 1.70 0.41 0.75
N LEU A 114 0.60 -0.19 0.31
CA LEU A 114 -0.38 0.50 -0.52
C LEU A 114 -1.16 1.58 0.25
N ILE A 115 -1.58 1.26 1.48
CA ILE A 115 -2.36 2.20 2.30
C ILE A 115 -1.46 3.35 2.74
N THR A 116 -0.24 3.07 3.22
CA THR A 116 0.70 4.11 3.66
C THR A 116 1.07 5.06 2.52
N ARG A 117 1.46 4.55 1.36
CA ARG A 117 1.75 5.39 0.18
C ARG A 117 0.56 6.20 -0.31
N THR A 118 -0.64 5.61 -0.27
CA THR A 118 -1.84 6.33 -0.66
C THR A 118 -2.12 7.49 0.28
N LEU A 119 -1.98 7.27 1.58
CA LEU A 119 -2.14 8.32 2.59
C LEU A 119 -1.06 9.40 2.48
N GLU A 120 0.21 9.03 2.32
CA GLU A 120 1.31 9.97 2.12
C GLU A 120 1.03 10.92 0.95
N ARG A 121 0.54 10.39 -0.16
CA ARG A 121 0.18 11.19 -1.35
C ARG A 121 -1.05 12.05 -1.12
N ARG A 122 -2.11 11.51 -0.52
CA ARG A 122 -3.36 12.25 -0.24
C ARG A 122 -3.12 13.42 0.71
N LEU A 123 -2.24 13.24 1.68
CA LEU A 123 -1.98 14.24 2.71
C LEU A 123 -0.85 15.21 2.34
N ALA A 124 -0.30 15.10 1.14
CA ALA A 124 0.87 15.85 0.69
C ALA A 124 2.02 15.84 1.73
N LEU A 125 2.24 14.69 2.36
CA LEU A 125 3.32 14.49 3.33
C LEU A 125 4.68 14.44 2.64
N VAL A 126 4.69 14.18 1.33
CA VAL A 126 5.86 14.35 0.46
C VAL A 126 5.73 15.72 -0.20
N PRO A 127 6.64 16.67 0.05
CA PRO A 127 6.66 17.93 -0.68
C PRO A 127 6.83 17.62 -2.18
N GLU A 128 5.90 18.07 -3.00
CA GLU A 128 6.11 18.05 -4.46
C GLU A 128 7.39 18.82 -4.77
N PRO A 129 8.34 18.27 -5.54
CA PRO A 129 9.53 19.00 -5.90
C PRO A 129 9.15 20.30 -6.57
N ALA A 130 9.77 21.41 -6.14
CA ALA A 130 9.44 22.76 -6.59
C ALA A 130 9.41 22.92 -8.13
N TRP A 131 10.22 22.12 -8.84
CA TRP A 131 10.21 22.11 -10.31
C TRP A 131 8.92 21.52 -10.90
N ARG A 132 8.26 20.55 -10.24
CA ARG A 132 6.95 20.05 -10.68
C ARG A 132 5.86 21.10 -10.53
N GLN A 133 5.88 21.85 -9.42
CA GLN A 133 4.95 22.96 -9.23
C GLN A 133 5.19 24.08 -10.26
N ALA A 134 6.46 24.35 -10.60
CA ALA A 134 6.80 25.32 -11.63
C ALA A 134 6.36 24.85 -13.03
N LEU A 135 6.57 23.57 -13.36
CA LEU A 135 6.12 22.99 -14.63
C LEU A 135 4.59 22.98 -14.75
N SER A 136 3.86 22.68 -13.70
CA SER A 136 2.39 22.70 -13.72
C SER A 136 1.83 24.10 -13.93
N ARG A 137 2.54 25.13 -13.47
CA ARG A 137 2.20 26.55 -13.74
C ARG A 137 2.55 26.98 -15.16
N LEU A 138 3.63 26.45 -15.73
CA LEU A 138 4.07 26.77 -17.11
C LEU A 138 3.29 26.00 -18.18
N VAL A 139 2.92 24.75 -17.86
CA VAL A 139 2.04 23.92 -18.69
C VAL A 139 0.59 24.18 -18.32
N GLY A 140 0.20 25.43 -18.05
CA GLY A 140 -1.19 25.86 -17.82
C GLY A 140 -2.15 25.25 -18.85
N GLY A 141 -2.21 23.91 -18.84
CA GLY A 141 -2.98 23.10 -19.73
C GLY A 141 -4.42 23.11 -19.28
N ARG A 142 -5.30 23.54 -20.15
CA ARG A 142 -6.73 23.27 -20.12
C ARG A 142 -6.95 21.86 -19.58
N ASP A 143 -7.83 21.74 -18.60
CA ASP A 143 -8.38 20.46 -18.14
C ASP A 143 -8.87 19.66 -19.35
N GLN A 144 -8.00 18.87 -19.93
CA GLN A 144 -8.32 18.09 -21.12
C GLN A 144 -8.99 16.80 -20.64
N GLU A 145 -10.31 16.78 -20.75
CA GLU A 145 -11.06 15.56 -20.54
C GLU A 145 -10.90 14.65 -21.76
N ILE A 146 -10.25 13.50 -21.55
CA ILE A 146 -10.02 12.50 -22.59
C ILE A 146 -10.65 11.20 -22.13
N ASP A 147 -11.74 10.81 -22.78
CA ASP A 147 -12.40 9.51 -22.62
C ASP A 147 -12.80 9.17 -21.16
N GLY A 148 -13.27 10.19 -20.42
CA GLY A 148 -13.70 10.05 -19.03
C GLY A 148 -12.57 10.14 -18.00
N PHE A 149 -11.37 10.56 -18.44
CA PHE A 149 -10.24 10.88 -17.59
C PHE A 149 -9.85 12.34 -17.74
N LYS A 150 -9.35 12.93 -16.67
CA LYS A 150 -8.75 14.28 -16.65
C LYS A 150 -7.29 14.18 -16.26
N ILE A 151 -6.44 14.92 -16.93
CA ILE A 151 -5.03 15.07 -16.54
C ILE A 151 -4.91 16.39 -15.77
N VAL A 152 -4.64 16.26 -14.47
CA VAL A 152 -4.50 17.41 -13.56
C VAL A 152 -3.16 17.27 -12.83
N GLN A 153 -2.33 18.29 -12.91
CA GLN A 153 -1.03 18.32 -12.21
C GLN A 153 -0.11 17.12 -12.49
N GLY A 154 -0.14 16.56 -13.70
CA GLY A 154 0.69 15.41 -14.06
C GLY A 154 0.14 14.07 -13.58
N GLU A 155 -1.10 14.04 -13.09
CA GLU A 155 -1.79 12.81 -12.69
C GLU A 155 -3.08 12.62 -13.49
N VAL A 156 -3.37 11.37 -13.84
CA VAL A 156 -4.64 10.97 -14.45
C VAL A 156 -5.67 10.74 -13.36
N ARG A 157 -6.80 11.45 -13.43
CA ARG A 157 -7.96 11.30 -12.55
C ARG A 157 -9.17 10.83 -13.34
N TYR A 158 -10.08 10.11 -12.69
CA TYR A 158 -11.36 9.76 -13.30
C TYR A 158 -12.36 10.91 -13.14
N VAL A 159 -13.27 11.05 -14.11
CA VAL A 159 -14.40 11.99 -14.03
C VAL A 159 -15.54 11.38 -13.21
N SER A 160 -15.75 10.07 -13.33
CA SER A 160 -16.78 9.32 -12.60
C SER A 160 -16.22 8.01 -12.05
N ARG A 161 -16.65 7.61 -10.84
CA ARG A 161 -16.30 6.31 -10.25
C ARG A 161 -16.78 5.11 -11.10
N ARG A 162 -17.72 5.32 -12.01
CA ARG A 162 -18.23 4.30 -12.92
C ARG A 162 -17.46 4.20 -14.24
N VAL A 163 -16.37 4.94 -14.39
CA VAL A 163 -15.60 5.08 -15.64
C VAL A 163 -15.25 3.74 -16.31
N PHE A 164 -14.90 2.72 -15.53
CA PHE A 164 -14.59 1.38 -16.04
C PHE A 164 -15.82 0.49 -16.15
N ARG A 165 -16.85 0.71 -15.32
CA ARG A 165 -18.10 -0.03 -15.37
C ARG A 165 -18.92 0.34 -16.61
N ASP A 166 -18.92 1.62 -16.97
CA ASP A 166 -19.61 2.14 -18.15
C ASP A 166 -18.92 1.68 -19.44
N GLN A 167 -17.58 1.64 -19.45
CA GLN A 167 -16.78 1.19 -20.59
C GLN A 167 -15.50 0.47 -20.14
N PRO A 168 -15.50 -0.87 -20.08
CA PRO A 168 -14.34 -1.66 -19.66
C PRO A 168 -13.07 -1.41 -20.48
N ARG A 169 -13.19 -1.04 -21.76
CA ARG A 169 -12.06 -0.71 -22.64
C ARG A 169 -11.22 0.46 -22.13
N ARG A 170 -11.76 1.31 -21.29
CA ARG A 170 -11.06 2.44 -20.67
C ARG A 170 -9.95 2.00 -19.71
N LEU A 171 -10.00 0.76 -19.24
CA LEU A 171 -8.94 0.18 -18.42
C LEU A 171 -7.59 0.15 -19.16
N MET A 172 -7.59 -0.23 -20.44
CA MET A 172 -6.37 -0.20 -21.24
C MET A 172 -5.99 1.22 -21.67
N ARG A 173 -6.97 2.08 -21.90
CA ARG A 173 -6.73 3.46 -22.33
C ARG A 173 -6.06 4.32 -21.26
N VAL A 174 -6.32 4.09 -19.99
CA VAL A 174 -5.65 4.83 -18.91
C VAL A 174 -4.14 4.61 -18.92
N PHE A 175 -3.69 3.37 -19.19
CA PHE A 175 -2.27 3.07 -19.31
C PHE A 175 -1.62 3.71 -20.55
N LEU A 176 -2.34 3.74 -21.68
CA LEU A 176 -1.90 4.45 -22.89
C LEU A 176 -1.76 5.96 -22.66
N LEU A 177 -2.70 6.56 -21.91
CA LEU A 177 -2.62 7.98 -21.54
C LEU A 177 -1.40 8.24 -20.65
N MET A 178 -1.11 7.38 -19.69
CA MET A 178 0.09 7.48 -18.86
C MET A 178 1.37 7.45 -19.69
N GLN A 179 1.50 6.51 -20.61
CA GLN A 179 2.66 6.40 -21.50
C GLN A 179 2.78 7.61 -22.43
N ARG A 180 1.68 8.03 -23.02
CA ARG A 180 1.68 9.10 -24.04
C ARG A 180 2.00 10.47 -23.46
N HIS A 181 1.55 10.74 -22.24
CA HIS A 181 1.68 12.04 -21.60
C HIS A 181 2.74 12.07 -20.47
N GLY A 182 3.40 10.94 -20.20
CA GLY A 182 4.39 10.85 -19.12
C GLY A 182 3.81 11.14 -17.74
N VAL A 183 2.52 10.86 -17.52
CA VAL A 183 1.78 11.17 -16.30
C VAL A 183 1.57 9.92 -15.44
N THR A 184 1.34 10.12 -14.14
CA THR A 184 1.09 9.04 -13.17
C THR A 184 -0.40 8.92 -12.85
N LEU A 185 -0.80 7.78 -12.25
CA LEU A 185 -2.18 7.60 -11.78
C LEU A 185 -2.37 8.35 -10.46
N HIS A 186 -3.49 9.06 -10.36
CA HIS A 186 -3.95 9.55 -9.06
C HIS A 186 -4.25 8.37 -8.12
N PRO A 187 -3.98 8.45 -6.81
CA PRO A 187 -4.21 7.36 -5.85
C PRO A 187 -5.61 6.75 -5.91
N ASP A 188 -6.64 7.58 -6.02
CA ASP A 188 -8.03 7.13 -6.07
C ASP A 188 -8.34 6.33 -7.34
N LEU A 189 -7.74 6.71 -8.48
CA LEU A 189 -7.85 5.94 -9.73
C LEU A 189 -7.09 4.62 -9.63
N SER A 190 -5.92 4.61 -9.00
CA SER A 190 -5.15 3.39 -8.74
C SER A 190 -5.92 2.41 -7.85
N GLN A 191 -6.67 2.92 -6.89
CA GLN A 191 -7.52 2.11 -6.01
C GLN A 191 -8.74 1.53 -6.75
N LEU A 192 -9.35 2.33 -7.64
CA LEU A 192 -10.48 1.90 -8.46
C LEU A 192 -10.10 0.80 -9.47
N LEU A 193 -8.86 0.81 -9.97
CA LEU A 193 -8.31 -0.22 -10.87
C LEU A 193 -8.07 -1.58 -10.21
N ARG A 194 -8.14 -1.66 -8.88
CA ARG A 194 -7.87 -2.87 -8.10
C ARG A 194 -9.14 -3.55 -7.57
N GLN A 195 -10.28 -2.92 -7.75
CA GLN A 195 -11.60 -3.48 -7.43
C GLN A 195 -12.15 -4.29 -8.59
#